data_1187ab384cdd296208e4c4e6cedf4fcc
#
_entry.id   1187ab384cdd296208e4c4e6cedf4fcc
#
_cell.length_a   1.000
_cell.length_b   1.000
_cell.length_c   1.000
_cell.angle_alpha   90.00
_cell.angle_beta   90.00
_cell.angle_gamma   90.00
#
_symmetry.space_group_name_H-M   'P 1'
#
loop_
_entity.id
_entity.type
_entity.pdbx_description
1 polymer ?
#
loop_
_entity_poly.entity_id
_entity_poly.type
_entity_poly.pdbx_seq_one_letter_code
_entity_poly.pdbx_strand_id
1 'polypeptide(L)'
;MFAKDSVLRSMVRETRISADTLIYPMFVIEGTNIKEEIATMPGQYRWSIDRMDEILQELTDAGVKSVLLFGIPKKKDEIGSSAWAEDGIVQQAIRHIKQQFPQFYVITDVCMCEYTSHGHCGILCGHSVDNDQTLEVLAKTALSHVQAGADMVAPSDMMDGRVGKIRAILDENGFINTPIMSYSVKYASAFYGPFRDAAGSAPAFGDRKGYQMDPHNLQEAIREAELDIQEGADILMVKPGMAYLDVLYALKERFPYPIATYSVSGEYAMIKAAGMAGYVDEAALVCESAVCMYRAGADLLITYFAKELAQYIKEGRIG
;
A
#
# COMPACT_ATOMS: atom_id res chain seq x y z
N MET A 1 38.13 -8.58 -2.61
CA MET A 1 37.84 -8.50 -1.17
C MET A 1 37.41 -7.10 -0.77
N PHE A 2 36.14 -6.83 -0.89
CA PHE A 2 35.55 -5.49 -0.70
C PHE A 2 35.31 -5.12 0.78
N ALA A 3 35.50 -6.06 1.72
CA ALA A 3 34.99 -5.93 3.08
C ALA A 3 35.75 -4.94 4.00
N LYS A 4 37.00 -4.66 3.73
CA LYS A 4 37.89 -3.91 4.65
C LYS A 4 37.73 -2.39 4.63
N ASP A 5 37.28 -1.82 3.50
CA ASP A 5 37.19 -0.38 3.29
C ASP A 5 35.75 0.05 3.07
N SER A 6 35.26 1.02 3.85
CA SER A 6 33.87 1.50 3.79
C SER A 6 33.60 2.25 2.48
N VAL A 7 34.59 3.00 1.96
CA VAL A 7 34.42 3.74 0.70
C VAL A 7 34.33 2.76 -0.45
N LEU A 8 35.21 1.76 -0.49
CA LEU A 8 35.16 0.73 -1.53
C LEU A 8 33.82 -0.04 -1.50
N ARG A 9 33.35 -0.42 -0.30
CA ARG A 9 32.01 -1.06 -0.17
C ARG A 9 30.90 -0.20 -0.77
N SER A 10 30.92 1.11 -0.48
CA SER A 10 29.92 2.04 -1.02
C SER A 10 30.03 2.17 -2.56
N MET A 11 31.26 2.19 -3.10
CA MET A 11 31.49 2.32 -4.54
C MET A 11 30.94 1.13 -5.34
N VAL A 12 31.02 -0.09 -4.78
CA VAL A 12 30.63 -1.34 -5.47
C VAL A 12 29.25 -1.84 -5.09
N ARG A 13 28.45 -1.04 -4.39
CA ARG A 13 27.04 -1.40 -4.07
C ARG A 13 26.24 -1.55 -5.35
N GLU A 14 25.62 -2.70 -5.53
CA GLU A 14 24.70 -2.99 -6.63
C GLU A 14 23.31 -2.41 -6.34
N THR A 15 22.80 -2.63 -5.12
CA THR A 15 21.50 -2.11 -4.67
C THR A 15 21.65 -0.72 -4.06
N ARG A 16 20.90 0.23 -4.62
CA ARG A 16 20.84 1.60 -4.11
C ARG A 16 19.40 1.99 -3.83
N ILE A 17 19.18 2.74 -2.77
CA ILE A 17 17.85 3.15 -2.30
C ILE A 17 17.79 4.67 -2.31
N SER A 18 16.71 5.22 -2.86
CA SER A 18 16.40 6.65 -2.85
C SER A 18 15.13 6.91 -2.05
N ALA A 19 15.06 8.07 -1.39
CA ALA A 19 13.82 8.51 -0.74
C ALA A 19 12.67 8.72 -1.75
N ASP A 20 12.98 8.95 -3.03
CA ASP A 20 12.00 9.11 -4.10
C ASP A 20 11.19 7.83 -4.41
N THR A 21 11.69 6.67 -3.99
CA THR A 21 11.04 5.38 -4.20
C THR A 21 10.26 4.88 -2.99
N LEU A 22 10.23 5.67 -1.90
CA LEU A 22 9.50 5.36 -0.69
C LEU A 22 8.07 5.89 -0.75
N ILE A 23 7.11 5.05 -0.36
CA ILE A 23 5.68 5.40 -0.28
C ILE A 23 5.23 5.19 1.16
N TYR A 24 4.68 6.24 1.78
CA TYR A 24 4.17 6.16 3.15
C TYR A 24 2.68 5.80 3.16
N PRO A 25 2.25 4.68 3.77
CA PRO A 25 0.84 4.34 3.94
C PRO A 25 0.24 5.16 5.08
N MET A 26 -0.87 5.86 4.81
CA MET A 26 -1.51 6.77 5.74
C MET A 26 -2.99 6.46 5.92
N PHE A 27 -3.44 6.38 7.18
CA PHE A 27 -4.83 6.17 7.54
C PHE A 27 -5.53 7.50 7.78
N VAL A 28 -6.60 7.77 7.02
CA VAL A 28 -7.44 8.95 7.16
C VAL A 28 -8.81 8.57 7.72
N ILE A 29 -9.24 9.25 8.77
CA ILE A 29 -10.46 8.94 9.50
C ILE A 29 -11.43 10.14 9.50
N GLU A 30 -12.72 9.87 9.38
CA GLU A 30 -13.75 10.89 9.52
C GLU A 30 -13.81 11.44 10.95
N GLY A 31 -13.80 12.75 11.07
CA GLY A 31 -13.92 13.46 12.33
C GLY A 31 -13.14 14.75 12.34
N THR A 32 -12.96 15.32 13.52
CA THR A 32 -12.26 16.59 13.74
C THR A 32 -11.32 16.44 14.93
N ASN A 33 -10.12 16.98 14.82
CA ASN A 33 -9.09 16.97 15.85
C ASN A 33 -8.69 15.57 16.32
N ILE A 34 -8.62 14.61 15.37
CA ILE A 34 -8.24 13.22 15.66
C ILE A 34 -6.78 12.97 15.21
N LYS A 35 -5.97 12.59 16.19
CA LYS A 35 -4.66 11.93 16.04
C LYS A 35 -4.67 10.75 16.99
N GLU A 36 -5.07 9.59 16.49
CA GLU A 36 -5.28 8.39 17.30
C GLU A 36 -4.20 7.36 16.98
N GLU A 37 -3.37 7.04 17.98
CA GLU A 37 -2.34 6.01 17.80
C GLU A 37 -2.94 4.63 17.60
N ILE A 38 -2.39 3.88 16.65
CA ILE A 38 -2.79 2.50 16.39
C ILE A 38 -2.04 1.59 17.36
N ALA A 39 -2.74 1.03 18.35
CA ALA A 39 -2.15 0.28 19.45
C ALA A 39 -1.24 -0.88 19.00
N THR A 40 -1.58 -1.53 17.88
CA THR A 40 -0.81 -2.63 17.29
C THR A 40 0.34 -2.18 16.38
N MET A 41 0.48 -0.86 16.17
CA MET A 41 1.50 -0.25 15.31
C MET A 41 2.09 1.01 16.00
N PRO A 42 2.92 0.88 17.03
CA PRO A 42 3.45 2.01 17.80
C PRO A 42 4.10 3.07 16.90
N GLY A 43 3.70 4.34 17.09
CA GLY A 43 4.17 5.47 16.27
C GLY A 43 3.40 5.67 14.96
N GLN A 44 2.39 4.86 14.66
CA GLN A 44 1.48 5.06 13.53
C GLN A 44 0.10 5.52 14.03
N TYR A 45 -0.55 6.40 13.27
CA TYR A 45 -1.76 7.09 13.71
C TYR A 45 -2.85 7.05 12.63
N ARG A 46 -4.11 7.14 13.08
CA ARG A 46 -5.25 7.56 12.26
C ARG A 46 -5.39 9.06 12.36
N TRP A 47 -5.55 9.73 11.23
CA TRP A 47 -5.57 11.18 11.14
C TRP A 47 -6.90 11.69 10.61
N SER A 48 -7.54 12.63 11.31
CA SER A 48 -8.57 13.45 10.66
C SER A 48 -7.93 14.47 9.71
N ILE A 49 -8.72 14.98 8.76
CA ILE A 49 -8.22 15.86 7.70
C ILE A 49 -7.52 17.10 8.29
N ASP A 50 -8.09 17.70 9.31
CA ASP A 50 -7.55 18.88 10.00
C ASP A 50 -6.27 18.63 10.82
N ARG A 51 -5.89 17.37 11.03
CA ARG A 51 -4.67 16.98 11.75
C ARG A 51 -3.61 16.31 10.89
N MET A 52 -3.96 15.94 9.65
CA MET A 52 -3.01 15.22 8.77
C MET A 52 -1.84 16.09 8.29
N ASP A 53 -1.94 17.41 8.38
CA ASP A 53 -0.86 18.33 8.04
C ASP A 53 0.39 18.08 8.87
N GLU A 54 0.25 17.61 10.10
CA GLU A 54 1.39 17.26 10.96
C GLU A 54 2.27 16.19 10.32
N ILE A 55 1.68 15.08 9.92
CA ILE A 55 2.46 14.00 9.29
C ILE A 55 2.92 14.37 7.88
N LEU A 56 2.14 15.12 7.12
CA LEU A 56 2.54 15.57 5.78
C LEU A 56 3.76 16.52 5.86
N GLN A 57 3.82 17.39 6.86
CA GLN A 57 4.99 18.22 7.09
C GLN A 57 6.21 17.38 7.50
N GLU A 58 6.04 16.42 8.42
CA GLU A 58 7.13 15.50 8.82
C GLU A 58 7.70 14.70 7.63
N LEU A 59 6.82 14.22 6.73
CA LEU A 59 7.21 13.51 5.51
C LEU A 59 7.95 14.43 4.53
N THR A 60 7.45 15.68 4.37
CA THR A 60 8.12 16.72 3.56
C THR A 60 9.54 16.98 4.06
N ASP A 61 9.70 17.20 5.36
CA ASP A 61 11.00 17.47 6.01
C ASP A 61 11.95 16.26 5.86
N ALA A 62 11.42 15.04 5.93
CA ALA A 62 12.15 13.83 5.68
C ALA A 62 12.51 13.64 4.19
N GLY A 63 11.79 14.27 3.26
CA GLY A 63 11.98 14.13 1.81
C GLY A 63 11.19 12.99 1.17
N VAL A 64 10.18 12.46 1.87
CA VAL A 64 9.22 11.51 1.30
C VAL A 64 8.18 12.28 0.49
N LYS A 65 7.93 11.86 -0.75
CA LYS A 65 7.07 12.59 -1.70
C LYS A 65 5.78 11.87 -2.06
N SER A 66 5.60 10.62 -1.60
CA SER A 66 4.46 9.80 -2.00
C SER A 66 3.75 9.23 -0.79
N VAL A 67 2.42 9.28 -0.82
CA VAL A 67 1.54 8.69 0.19
C VAL A 67 0.56 7.72 -0.44
N LEU A 68 0.23 6.65 0.28
CA LEU A 68 -0.83 5.70 -0.07
C LEU A 68 -1.94 5.83 0.97
N LEU A 69 -3.13 6.30 0.56
CA LEU A 69 -4.24 6.61 1.45
C LEU A 69 -5.16 5.41 1.67
N PHE A 70 -5.51 5.18 2.95
CA PHE A 70 -6.54 4.25 3.41
C PHE A 70 -7.61 5.03 4.17
N GLY A 71 -8.88 4.92 3.76
CA GLY A 71 -9.99 5.64 4.36
C GLY A 71 -10.70 4.85 5.46
N ILE A 72 -11.06 5.52 6.55
CA ILE A 72 -11.83 4.93 7.64
C ILE A 72 -13.11 5.75 7.82
N PRO A 73 -14.23 5.33 7.18
CA PRO A 73 -15.50 6.01 7.31
C PRO A 73 -16.17 5.71 8.65
N LYS A 74 -17.00 6.64 9.15
CA LYS A 74 -17.82 6.43 10.35
C LYS A 74 -18.97 5.45 10.11
N LYS A 75 -19.52 5.47 8.89
CA LYS A 75 -20.63 4.61 8.51
C LYS A 75 -20.19 3.61 7.46
N LYS A 76 -20.51 2.35 7.72
CA LYS A 76 -20.31 1.25 6.80
C LYS A 76 -21.64 0.63 6.46
N ASP A 77 -21.82 0.20 5.23
CA ASP A 77 -23.01 -0.52 4.76
C ASP A 77 -22.64 -1.80 4.00
N GLU A 78 -23.62 -2.55 3.55
CA GLU A 78 -23.38 -3.84 2.90
C GLU A 78 -22.65 -3.74 1.56
N ILE A 79 -22.80 -2.60 0.89
CA ILE A 79 -22.18 -2.37 -0.42
C ILE A 79 -20.95 -1.44 -0.36
N GLY A 80 -20.63 -0.87 0.84
CA GLY A 80 -19.50 0.02 1.02
C GLY A 80 -19.67 1.37 0.30
N SER A 81 -20.91 1.92 0.27
CA SER A 81 -21.25 3.08 -0.57
C SER A 81 -20.41 4.34 -0.31
N SER A 82 -19.86 4.50 0.89
CA SER A 82 -18.97 5.61 1.24
C SER A 82 -17.61 5.57 0.51
N ALA A 83 -17.24 4.45 -0.11
CA ALA A 83 -15.98 4.33 -0.85
C ALA A 83 -15.94 5.23 -2.09
N TRP A 84 -17.08 5.42 -2.76
CA TRP A 84 -17.19 6.25 -3.98
C TRP A 84 -18.03 7.52 -3.79
N ALA A 85 -18.38 7.85 -2.54
CA ALA A 85 -19.11 9.08 -2.26
C ALA A 85 -18.25 10.30 -2.61
N GLU A 86 -18.85 11.32 -3.25
CA GLU A 86 -18.14 12.54 -3.64
C GLU A 86 -17.47 13.23 -2.45
N ASP A 87 -18.12 13.21 -1.30
CA ASP A 87 -17.65 13.75 -0.03
C ASP A 87 -17.05 12.66 0.90
N GLY A 88 -16.67 11.51 0.35
CA GLY A 88 -16.00 10.44 1.09
C GLY A 88 -14.69 10.88 1.72
N ILE A 89 -14.27 10.20 2.78
CA ILE A 89 -13.08 10.60 3.55
C ILE A 89 -11.81 10.62 2.72
N VAL A 90 -11.63 9.66 1.78
CA VAL A 90 -10.47 9.63 0.89
C VAL A 90 -10.52 10.77 -0.10
N GLN A 91 -11.68 11.03 -0.72
CA GLN A 91 -11.89 12.12 -1.67
C GLN A 91 -11.63 13.49 -1.01
N GLN A 92 -12.06 13.68 0.22
CA GLN A 92 -11.76 14.89 0.99
C GLN A 92 -10.26 15.01 1.30
N ALA A 93 -9.61 13.92 1.72
CA ALA A 93 -8.18 13.89 2.01
C ALA A 93 -7.34 14.21 0.76
N ILE A 94 -7.69 13.65 -0.40
CA ILE A 94 -7.03 13.95 -1.67
C ILE A 94 -7.09 15.45 -1.97
N ARG A 95 -8.29 16.04 -1.94
CA ARG A 95 -8.46 17.48 -2.22
C ARG A 95 -7.65 18.33 -1.25
N HIS A 96 -7.65 17.99 0.04
CA HIS A 96 -6.88 18.69 1.06
C HIS A 96 -5.37 18.61 0.78
N ILE A 97 -4.82 17.42 0.51
CA ILE A 97 -3.41 17.24 0.18
C ILE A 97 -3.04 18.04 -1.07
N LYS A 98 -3.83 17.94 -2.14
CA LYS A 98 -3.56 18.65 -3.39
C LYS A 98 -3.62 20.17 -3.24
N GLN A 99 -4.41 20.68 -2.30
CA GLN A 99 -4.50 22.10 -2.00
C GLN A 99 -3.38 22.60 -1.11
N GLN A 100 -3.05 21.88 -0.02
CA GLN A 100 -2.10 22.34 1.01
C GLN A 100 -0.67 21.85 0.76
N PHE A 101 -0.51 20.68 0.16
CA PHE A 101 0.76 20.00 -0.10
C PHE A 101 0.83 19.48 -1.56
N PRO A 102 0.75 20.37 -2.58
CA PRO A 102 0.64 19.98 -3.98
C PRO A 102 1.85 19.19 -4.52
N GLN A 103 2.96 19.18 -3.78
CA GLN A 103 4.17 18.42 -4.11
C GLN A 103 4.03 16.91 -3.86
N PHE A 104 3.02 16.45 -3.09
CA PHE A 104 2.82 15.03 -2.87
C PHE A 104 2.19 14.33 -4.07
N TYR A 105 2.74 13.18 -4.39
CA TYR A 105 2.14 12.20 -5.26
C TYR A 105 1.18 11.33 -4.45
N VAL A 106 -0.11 11.48 -4.71
CA VAL A 106 -1.18 10.86 -3.93
C VAL A 106 -1.64 9.59 -4.61
N ILE A 107 -1.37 8.47 -3.97
CA ILE A 107 -1.83 7.13 -4.37
C ILE A 107 -3.01 6.75 -3.47
N THR A 108 -4.01 6.09 -4.00
CA THR A 108 -5.16 5.65 -3.21
C THR A 108 -5.36 4.15 -3.29
N ASP A 109 -5.55 3.51 -2.15
CA ASP A 109 -6.03 2.14 -2.09
C ASP A 109 -7.46 2.07 -2.64
N VAL A 110 -7.73 1.09 -3.48
CA VAL A 110 -9.08 0.82 -3.99
C VAL A 110 -9.51 -0.55 -3.51
N CYS A 111 -10.36 -0.56 -2.49
CA CYS A 111 -10.90 -1.76 -1.87
C CYS A 111 -12.24 -1.44 -1.21
N MET A 112 -12.98 -2.48 -0.86
CA MET A 112 -14.27 -2.34 -0.19
C MET A 112 -14.21 -2.64 1.31
N CYS A 113 -13.16 -3.30 1.81
CA CYS A 113 -13.15 -3.86 3.17
C CYS A 113 -13.17 -2.82 4.30
N GLU A 114 -12.70 -1.61 4.05
CA GLU A 114 -12.78 -0.49 5.00
C GLU A 114 -14.20 0.08 5.08
N TYR A 115 -15.01 -0.10 4.04
CA TYR A 115 -16.31 0.55 3.83
C TYR A 115 -17.50 -0.40 4.00
N THR A 116 -17.29 -1.72 3.83
CA THR A 116 -18.34 -2.71 4.02
C THR A 116 -18.56 -3.05 5.49
N SER A 117 -19.82 -3.22 5.90
CA SER A 117 -20.19 -3.60 7.27
C SER A 117 -19.70 -4.99 7.67
N HIS A 118 -19.48 -5.87 6.69
CA HIS A 118 -18.98 -7.23 6.89
C HIS A 118 -17.45 -7.37 6.75
N GLY A 119 -16.74 -6.32 6.33
CA GLY A 119 -15.28 -6.28 6.22
C GLY A 119 -14.66 -7.15 5.11
N HIS A 120 -15.44 -7.72 4.18
CA HIS A 120 -14.92 -8.35 2.98
C HIS A 120 -14.62 -7.33 1.89
N CYS A 121 -13.72 -7.70 0.96
CA CYS A 121 -13.20 -6.79 -0.08
C CYS A 121 -14.15 -6.62 -1.28
N GLY A 122 -15.40 -7.05 -1.19
CA GLY A 122 -16.37 -6.93 -2.28
C GLY A 122 -17.81 -7.17 -1.84
N ILE A 123 -18.70 -7.12 -2.81
CA ILE A 123 -20.14 -7.36 -2.63
C ILE A 123 -20.38 -8.84 -2.33
N LEU A 124 -21.24 -9.13 -1.36
CA LEU A 124 -21.56 -10.51 -0.98
C LEU A 124 -22.76 -11.05 -1.74
N CYS A 125 -22.63 -12.29 -2.22
CA CYS A 125 -23.74 -13.15 -2.62
C CYS A 125 -23.76 -14.36 -1.67
N GLY A 126 -24.69 -14.36 -0.71
CA GLY A 126 -24.68 -15.30 0.40
C GLY A 126 -23.46 -15.15 1.31
N HIS A 127 -22.59 -16.16 1.38
CA HIS A 127 -21.37 -16.15 2.17
C HIS A 127 -20.09 -15.97 1.33
N SER A 128 -20.21 -15.71 0.03
CA SER A 128 -19.08 -15.53 -0.87
C SER A 128 -19.08 -14.13 -1.47
N VAL A 129 -17.90 -13.62 -1.81
CA VAL A 129 -17.77 -12.38 -2.58
C VAL A 129 -18.18 -12.67 -4.03
N ASP A 130 -19.05 -11.84 -4.58
CA ASP A 130 -19.43 -11.84 -5.99
C ASP A 130 -18.42 -10.97 -6.75
N ASN A 131 -17.60 -11.61 -7.58
CA ASN A 131 -16.54 -10.94 -8.34
C ASN A 131 -17.13 -9.85 -9.25
N ASP A 132 -18.07 -10.19 -10.10
CA ASP A 132 -18.53 -9.32 -11.18
C ASP A 132 -19.30 -8.09 -10.66
N GLN A 133 -20.12 -8.25 -9.63
CA GLN A 133 -20.76 -7.12 -8.97
C GLN A 133 -19.73 -6.22 -8.27
N THR A 134 -18.65 -6.81 -7.73
CA THR A 134 -17.60 -6.06 -7.07
C THR A 134 -16.81 -5.19 -8.04
N LEU A 135 -16.56 -5.65 -9.27
CA LEU A 135 -15.85 -4.86 -10.29
C LEU A 135 -16.51 -3.49 -10.54
N GLU A 136 -17.85 -3.44 -10.54
CA GLU A 136 -18.60 -2.20 -10.77
C GLU A 136 -18.37 -1.16 -9.66
N VAL A 137 -18.31 -1.59 -8.40
CA VAL A 137 -18.11 -0.67 -7.28
C VAL A 137 -16.63 -0.26 -7.13
N LEU A 138 -15.71 -1.15 -7.45
CA LEU A 138 -14.27 -0.82 -7.49
C LEU A 138 -13.96 0.22 -8.58
N ALA A 139 -14.53 0.07 -9.76
CA ALA A 139 -14.37 1.01 -10.85
C ALA A 139 -14.92 2.40 -10.49
N LYS A 140 -16.10 2.48 -9.86
CA LYS A 140 -16.67 3.73 -9.34
C LYS A 140 -15.79 4.36 -8.27
N THR A 141 -15.24 3.56 -7.36
CA THR A 141 -14.33 4.03 -6.32
C THR A 141 -13.07 4.63 -6.92
N ALA A 142 -12.41 3.92 -7.83
CA ALA A 142 -11.21 4.41 -8.52
C ALA A 142 -11.50 5.73 -9.26
N LEU A 143 -12.58 5.79 -10.03
CA LEU A 143 -12.98 7.01 -10.74
C LEU A 143 -13.20 8.19 -9.79
N SER A 144 -13.90 7.98 -8.68
CA SER A 144 -14.16 9.05 -7.70
C SER A 144 -12.89 9.59 -7.05
N HIS A 145 -11.90 8.71 -6.79
CA HIS A 145 -10.58 9.11 -6.28
C HIS A 145 -9.82 9.97 -7.30
N VAL A 146 -9.81 9.56 -8.56
CA VAL A 146 -9.12 10.31 -9.63
C VAL A 146 -9.81 11.66 -9.89
N GLN A 147 -11.14 11.71 -9.87
CA GLN A 147 -11.92 12.96 -9.95
C GLN A 147 -11.62 13.90 -8.78
N ALA A 148 -11.32 13.38 -7.60
CA ALA A 148 -10.90 14.17 -6.45
C ALA A 148 -9.45 14.67 -6.56
N GLY A 149 -8.63 14.15 -7.50
CA GLY A 149 -7.27 14.57 -7.77
C GLY A 149 -6.18 13.56 -7.40
N ALA A 150 -6.51 12.28 -7.18
CA ALA A 150 -5.51 11.24 -7.01
C ALA A 150 -4.62 11.11 -8.25
N ASP A 151 -3.31 10.93 -8.05
CA ASP A 151 -2.35 10.78 -9.15
C ASP A 151 -2.25 9.33 -9.63
N MET A 152 -2.57 8.35 -8.78
CA MET A 152 -2.51 6.92 -9.07
C MET A 152 -3.55 6.17 -8.22
N VAL A 153 -4.11 5.10 -8.77
CA VAL A 153 -4.98 4.18 -8.02
C VAL A 153 -4.30 2.82 -7.83
N ALA A 154 -4.55 2.19 -6.68
CA ALA A 154 -3.91 0.93 -6.30
C ALA A 154 -4.96 -0.09 -5.82
N PRO A 155 -5.57 -0.86 -6.75
CA PRO A 155 -6.58 -1.84 -6.42
C PRO A 155 -5.99 -3.00 -5.59
N SER A 156 -6.56 -3.24 -4.40
CA SER A 156 -6.06 -4.19 -3.41
C SER A 156 -7.05 -5.31 -3.04
N ASP A 157 -8.16 -5.37 -3.74
CA ASP A 157 -9.31 -6.25 -3.48
C ASP A 157 -9.06 -7.71 -3.88
N MET A 158 -8.28 -7.96 -4.91
CA MET A 158 -7.97 -9.27 -5.53
C MET A 158 -9.14 -9.88 -6.32
N MET A 159 -10.04 -9.06 -6.87
CA MET A 159 -11.05 -9.55 -7.81
C MET A 159 -10.44 -9.76 -9.20
N ASP A 160 -10.90 -10.77 -9.90
CA ASP A 160 -10.45 -11.08 -11.26
C ASP A 160 -11.04 -10.08 -12.26
N GLY A 161 -10.20 -9.52 -13.16
CA GLY A 161 -10.61 -8.51 -14.16
C GLY A 161 -10.71 -7.07 -13.63
N ARG A 162 -10.33 -6.79 -12.37
CA ARG A 162 -10.49 -5.47 -11.76
C ARG A 162 -9.64 -4.38 -12.40
N VAL A 163 -8.43 -4.70 -12.82
CA VAL A 163 -7.53 -3.73 -13.45
C VAL A 163 -8.11 -3.27 -14.78
N GLY A 164 -8.57 -4.21 -15.61
CA GLY A 164 -9.23 -3.92 -16.88
C GLY A 164 -10.50 -3.08 -16.72
N LYS A 165 -11.31 -3.40 -15.69
CA LYS A 165 -12.53 -2.62 -15.41
C LYS A 165 -12.23 -1.19 -14.95
N ILE A 166 -11.22 -1.02 -14.08
CA ILE A 166 -10.77 0.32 -13.64
C ILE A 166 -10.17 1.08 -14.81
N ARG A 167 -9.32 0.46 -15.63
CA ARG A 167 -8.72 1.11 -16.79
C ARG A 167 -9.79 1.61 -17.75
N ALA A 168 -10.78 0.78 -18.05
CA ALA A 168 -11.86 1.14 -18.96
C ALA A 168 -12.65 2.39 -18.48
N ILE A 169 -13.09 2.41 -17.21
CA ILE A 169 -13.86 3.55 -16.70
C ILE A 169 -13.01 4.83 -16.62
N LEU A 170 -11.73 4.75 -16.31
CA LEU A 170 -10.83 5.90 -16.30
C LEU A 170 -10.67 6.47 -17.71
N ASP A 171 -10.46 5.62 -18.72
CA ASP A 171 -10.31 6.03 -20.11
C ASP A 171 -11.59 6.67 -20.67
N GLU A 172 -12.75 6.07 -20.42
CA GLU A 172 -14.06 6.59 -20.80
C GLU A 172 -14.34 7.98 -20.21
N ASN A 173 -13.76 8.30 -19.04
CA ASN A 173 -13.91 9.59 -18.39
C ASN A 173 -12.73 10.55 -18.64
N GLY A 174 -11.83 10.23 -19.58
CA GLY A 174 -10.73 11.10 -20.01
C GLY A 174 -9.47 11.03 -19.14
N PHE A 175 -9.40 10.12 -18.18
CA PHE A 175 -8.24 9.91 -17.30
C PHE A 175 -7.26 8.87 -17.84
N ILE A 176 -6.97 8.94 -19.15
CA ILE A 176 -6.14 7.98 -19.89
C ILE A 176 -4.69 7.88 -19.39
N ASN A 177 -4.20 8.90 -18.69
CA ASN A 177 -2.83 8.96 -18.17
C ASN A 177 -2.72 8.62 -16.68
N THR A 178 -3.81 8.24 -16.01
CA THR A 178 -3.76 7.85 -14.61
C THR A 178 -3.18 6.45 -14.46
N PRO A 179 -2.02 6.27 -13.80
CA PRO A 179 -1.43 4.95 -13.64
C PRO A 179 -2.23 4.08 -12.66
N ILE A 180 -2.12 2.76 -12.86
CA ILE A 180 -2.68 1.74 -11.98
C ILE A 180 -1.52 0.92 -11.38
N MET A 181 -1.33 0.99 -10.07
CA MET A 181 -0.43 0.13 -9.31
C MET A 181 -1.24 -1.02 -8.71
N SER A 182 -1.30 -2.15 -9.42
CA SER A 182 -2.11 -3.27 -8.95
C SER A 182 -1.41 -4.06 -7.86
N TYR A 183 -2.18 -4.42 -6.82
CA TYR A 183 -1.78 -5.46 -5.87
C TYR A 183 -1.88 -6.84 -6.55
N SER A 184 -1.15 -7.01 -7.64
CA SER A 184 -1.22 -8.18 -8.53
C SER A 184 -0.95 -9.48 -7.77
N VAL A 185 -0.09 -9.41 -6.76
CA VAL A 185 0.35 -10.57 -5.99
C VAL A 185 0.16 -10.31 -4.51
N LYS A 186 -1.07 -10.51 -4.04
CA LYS A 186 -1.44 -10.34 -2.62
C LYS A 186 -1.86 -11.66 -2.02
N TYR A 187 -1.05 -12.17 -1.11
CA TYR A 187 -1.29 -13.43 -0.41
C TYR A 187 -2.22 -13.29 0.77
N ALA A 188 -2.99 -14.34 1.08
CA ALA A 188 -3.71 -14.47 2.33
C ALA A 188 -2.71 -14.66 3.48
N SER A 189 -2.42 -13.59 4.22
CA SER A 189 -1.30 -13.56 5.14
C SER A 189 -1.71 -13.26 6.58
N ALA A 190 -1.02 -13.93 7.52
CA ALA A 190 -1.10 -13.65 8.95
C ALA A 190 -0.48 -12.28 9.32
N PHE A 191 0.43 -11.75 8.47
CA PHE A 191 1.06 -10.44 8.68
C PHE A 191 0.12 -9.24 8.55
N TYR A 192 -1.17 -9.43 8.21
CA TYR A 192 -2.15 -8.33 8.12
C TYR A 192 -2.90 -8.04 9.43
N GLY A 193 -2.59 -8.73 10.52
CA GLY A 193 -3.28 -8.53 11.81
C GLY A 193 -3.37 -7.05 12.22
N PRO A 194 -2.25 -6.33 12.35
CA PRO A 194 -2.26 -4.93 12.77
C PRO A 194 -2.99 -3.98 11.78
N PHE A 195 -2.96 -4.26 10.47
CA PHE A 195 -3.71 -3.49 9.47
C PHE A 195 -5.22 -3.63 9.66
N ARG A 196 -5.71 -4.84 9.96
CA ARG A 196 -7.16 -5.06 10.19
C ARG A 196 -7.65 -4.25 11.39
N ASP A 197 -6.82 -4.11 12.42
CA ASP A 197 -7.08 -3.25 13.56
C ASP A 197 -7.04 -1.77 13.15
N ALA A 198 -5.98 -1.35 12.45
CA ALA A 198 -5.81 0.02 11.99
C ALA A 198 -6.96 0.54 11.14
N ALA A 199 -7.42 -0.24 10.16
CA ALA A 199 -8.46 0.12 9.21
C ALA A 199 -9.88 -0.29 9.66
N GLY A 200 -10.03 -0.96 10.81
CA GLY A 200 -11.30 -1.51 11.27
C GLY A 200 -11.93 -2.44 10.22
N SER A 201 -11.10 -3.23 9.52
CA SER A 201 -11.50 -4.00 8.34
C SER A 201 -11.42 -5.52 8.56
N ALA A 202 -11.47 -5.98 9.81
CA ALA A 202 -11.55 -7.41 10.10
C ALA A 202 -12.84 -8.00 9.52
N PRO A 203 -12.78 -9.14 8.79
CA PRO A 203 -14.00 -9.78 8.29
C PRO A 203 -14.88 -10.23 9.46
N ALA A 204 -16.17 -9.93 9.37
CA ALA A 204 -17.17 -10.29 10.39
C ALA A 204 -17.42 -11.81 10.47
N PHE A 205 -17.10 -12.54 9.41
CA PHE A 205 -17.18 -14.00 9.32
C PHE A 205 -16.16 -14.54 8.32
N GLY A 206 -15.83 -15.83 8.42
CA GLY A 206 -14.91 -16.49 7.49
C GLY A 206 -13.50 -15.89 7.47
N ASP A 207 -12.89 -15.93 6.30
CA ASP A 207 -11.58 -15.36 6.01
C ASP A 207 -11.53 -14.82 4.57
N ARG A 208 -10.35 -14.40 4.10
CA ARG A 208 -10.16 -13.86 2.75
C ARG A 208 -9.47 -14.82 1.79
N LYS A 209 -9.30 -16.10 2.16
CA LYS A 209 -8.60 -17.10 1.34
C LYS A 209 -9.36 -17.45 0.06
N GLY A 210 -10.66 -17.13 -0.01
CA GLY A 210 -11.47 -17.35 -1.21
C GLY A 210 -11.10 -16.43 -2.39
N TYR A 211 -10.35 -15.33 -2.14
CA TYR A 211 -9.95 -14.38 -3.18
C TYR A 211 -8.52 -13.81 -3.00
N GLN A 212 -7.85 -14.01 -1.88
CA GLN A 212 -6.42 -13.74 -1.72
C GLN A 212 -5.64 -15.03 -1.98
N MET A 213 -4.45 -14.90 -2.54
CA MET A 213 -3.63 -16.03 -2.99
C MET A 213 -3.18 -16.94 -1.84
N ASP A 214 -3.05 -18.22 -2.13
CA ASP A 214 -2.50 -19.19 -1.20
C ASP A 214 -0.98 -18.97 -1.04
N PRO A 215 -0.44 -18.81 0.21
CA PRO A 215 0.99 -18.63 0.43
C PRO A 215 1.89 -19.78 -0.09
N HIS A 216 1.34 -20.92 -0.44
CA HIS A 216 2.11 -22.03 -1.00
C HIS A 216 2.41 -21.90 -2.51
N ASN A 217 1.77 -20.93 -3.21
CA ASN A 217 1.75 -20.89 -4.66
C ASN A 217 2.61 -19.74 -5.23
N LEU A 218 3.76 -20.05 -5.81
CA LEU A 218 4.58 -19.11 -6.58
C LEU A 218 4.07 -18.95 -8.03
N GLN A 219 3.70 -20.06 -8.70
CA GLN A 219 3.31 -20.02 -10.11
C GLN A 219 1.98 -19.26 -10.34
N GLU A 220 1.12 -19.25 -9.35
CA GLU A 220 -0.09 -18.44 -9.34
C GLU A 220 0.27 -16.94 -9.38
N ALA A 221 1.25 -16.50 -8.60
CA ALA A 221 1.73 -15.11 -8.60
C ALA A 221 2.16 -14.63 -10.00
N ILE A 222 2.85 -15.47 -10.73
CA ILE A 222 3.29 -15.15 -12.09
C ILE A 222 2.08 -14.98 -13.03
N ARG A 223 1.07 -15.85 -12.92
CA ARG A 223 -0.15 -15.76 -13.73
C ARG A 223 -0.98 -14.53 -13.41
N GLU A 224 -1.19 -14.23 -12.12
CA GLU A 224 -1.92 -13.05 -11.67
C GLU A 224 -1.25 -11.76 -12.15
N ALA A 225 0.08 -11.68 -12.03
CA ALA A 225 0.83 -10.54 -12.55
C ALA A 225 0.71 -10.40 -14.08
N GLU A 226 0.74 -11.51 -14.83
CA GLU A 226 0.60 -11.52 -16.29
C GLU A 226 -0.81 -11.08 -16.72
N LEU A 227 -1.85 -11.51 -16.01
CA LEU A 227 -3.23 -11.08 -16.25
C LEU A 227 -3.41 -9.58 -15.98
N ASP A 228 -2.94 -9.07 -14.84
CA ASP A 228 -3.01 -7.65 -14.52
C ASP A 228 -2.27 -6.78 -15.55
N ILE A 229 -1.13 -7.25 -16.09
CA ILE A 229 -0.41 -6.58 -17.20
C ILE A 229 -1.30 -6.51 -18.44
N GLN A 230 -1.96 -7.62 -18.82
CA GLN A 230 -2.85 -7.66 -19.99
C GLN A 230 -4.07 -6.76 -19.81
N GLU A 231 -4.52 -6.57 -18.59
CA GLU A 231 -5.61 -5.68 -18.20
C GLU A 231 -5.20 -4.19 -18.15
N GLY A 232 -3.91 -3.88 -18.17
CA GLY A 232 -3.40 -2.51 -18.21
C GLY A 232 -2.81 -1.99 -16.91
N ALA A 233 -2.28 -2.85 -16.04
CA ALA A 233 -1.49 -2.41 -14.90
C ALA A 233 -0.17 -1.78 -15.34
N ASP A 234 0.18 -0.63 -14.76
CA ASP A 234 1.45 0.07 -15.01
C ASP A 234 2.55 -0.37 -14.05
N ILE A 235 2.17 -0.71 -12.81
CA ILE A 235 3.07 -1.14 -11.74
C ILE A 235 2.47 -2.38 -11.09
N LEU A 236 3.30 -3.41 -10.92
CA LEU A 236 2.92 -4.63 -10.20
C LEU A 236 3.29 -4.50 -8.72
N MET A 237 2.56 -5.16 -7.82
CA MET A 237 2.89 -5.14 -6.40
C MET A 237 2.87 -6.54 -5.80
N VAL A 238 3.91 -6.84 -5.01
CA VAL A 238 3.98 -8.03 -4.15
C VAL A 238 3.67 -7.64 -2.71
N LYS A 239 2.71 -8.32 -2.09
CA LYS A 239 2.28 -8.11 -0.70
C LYS A 239 2.00 -9.45 0.00
N PRO A 240 2.62 -9.72 1.16
CA PRO A 240 3.64 -8.96 1.91
C PRO A 240 5.01 -8.87 1.23
N GLY A 241 5.96 -8.13 1.85
CA GLY A 241 7.30 -7.90 1.33
C GLY A 241 8.33 -8.94 1.78
N MET A 242 8.75 -8.88 3.05
CA MET A 242 9.92 -9.61 3.57
C MET A 242 9.81 -11.12 3.49
N ALA A 243 8.63 -11.70 3.70
CA ALA A 243 8.43 -13.14 3.65
C ALA A 243 8.28 -13.70 2.23
N TYR A 244 8.23 -12.82 1.20
CA TYR A 244 7.94 -13.14 -0.20
C TYR A 244 9.00 -12.60 -1.16
N LEU A 245 10.26 -12.53 -0.71
CA LEU A 245 11.39 -12.05 -1.55
C LEU A 245 11.67 -12.94 -2.75
N ASP A 246 11.41 -14.23 -2.65
CA ASP A 246 11.48 -15.20 -3.74
C ASP A 246 10.46 -14.92 -4.83
N VAL A 247 9.24 -14.56 -4.43
CA VAL A 247 8.16 -14.17 -5.35
C VAL A 247 8.51 -12.84 -6.03
N LEU A 248 8.97 -11.86 -5.27
CA LEU A 248 9.40 -10.56 -5.78
C LEU A 248 10.53 -10.73 -6.83
N TYR A 249 11.52 -11.58 -6.52
CA TYR A 249 12.61 -11.89 -7.43
C TYR A 249 12.11 -12.59 -8.71
N ALA A 250 11.21 -13.57 -8.56
CA ALA A 250 10.65 -14.29 -9.71
C ALA A 250 9.86 -13.37 -10.66
N LEU A 251 9.11 -12.40 -10.13
CA LEU A 251 8.41 -11.41 -10.94
C LEU A 251 9.39 -10.48 -11.66
N LYS A 252 10.45 -10.00 -10.95
CA LYS A 252 11.46 -9.10 -11.52
C LYS A 252 12.22 -9.75 -12.68
N GLU A 253 12.54 -11.03 -12.56
CA GLU A 253 13.18 -11.79 -13.64
C GLU A 253 12.24 -12.03 -14.85
N ARG A 254 10.94 -12.06 -14.60
CA ARG A 254 9.94 -12.42 -15.62
C ARG A 254 9.39 -11.22 -16.40
N PHE A 255 9.15 -10.10 -15.71
CA PHE A 255 8.42 -8.97 -16.26
C PHE A 255 9.26 -7.69 -16.27
N PRO A 256 9.37 -6.98 -17.41
CA PRO A 256 10.09 -5.69 -17.53
C PRO A 256 9.22 -4.51 -17.05
N TYR A 257 8.52 -4.70 -15.94
CA TYR A 257 7.65 -3.70 -15.31
C TYR A 257 8.26 -3.19 -14.01
N PRO A 258 7.96 -1.94 -13.59
CA PRO A 258 8.23 -1.52 -12.23
C PRO A 258 7.49 -2.40 -11.23
N ILE A 259 8.17 -2.81 -10.16
CA ILE A 259 7.58 -3.64 -9.11
C ILE A 259 7.63 -2.92 -7.78
N ALA A 260 6.47 -2.73 -7.17
CA ALA A 260 6.34 -2.30 -5.80
C ALA A 260 6.34 -3.51 -4.85
N THR A 261 6.83 -3.31 -3.63
CA THR A 261 6.59 -4.27 -2.55
C THR A 261 6.09 -3.55 -1.31
N TYR A 262 5.24 -4.22 -0.55
CA TYR A 262 4.65 -3.66 0.66
C TYR A 262 5.21 -4.35 1.91
N SER A 263 6.06 -3.62 2.66
CA SER A 263 6.42 -3.99 4.03
C SER A 263 5.21 -3.75 4.93
N VAL A 264 4.48 -4.82 5.22
CA VAL A 264 3.14 -4.73 5.80
C VAL A 264 3.15 -4.50 7.31
N SER A 265 1.97 -4.25 7.86
CA SER A 265 1.75 -3.88 9.26
C SER A 265 2.32 -4.89 10.27
N GLY A 266 2.23 -6.20 9.98
CA GLY A 266 2.81 -7.24 10.83
C GLY A 266 4.34 -7.24 10.80
N GLU A 267 4.95 -6.98 9.64
CA GLU A 267 6.40 -6.84 9.51
C GLU A 267 6.89 -5.62 10.30
N TYR A 268 6.17 -4.48 10.18
CA TYR A 268 6.41 -3.29 11.00
C TYR A 268 6.32 -3.58 12.49
N ALA A 269 5.21 -4.18 12.94
CA ALA A 269 4.96 -4.49 14.35
C ALA A 269 6.01 -5.44 14.95
N MET A 270 6.46 -6.44 14.19
CA MET A 270 7.50 -7.39 14.62
C MET A 270 8.85 -6.68 14.82
N ILE A 271 9.25 -5.79 13.90
CA ILE A 271 10.49 -5.01 14.02
C ILE A 271 10.41 -4.08 15.23
N LYS A 272 9.30 -3.34 15.38
CA LYS A 272 9.07 -2.45 16.53
C LYS A 272 9.12 -3.21 17.84
N ALA A 273 8.42 -4.34 17.95
CA ALA A 273 8.39 -5.15 19.16
C ALA A 273 9.78 -5.68 19.54
N ALA A 274 10.55 -6.18 18.57
CA ALA A 274 11.90 -6.68 18.81
C ALA A 274 12.88 -5.54 19.19
N GLY A 275 12.76 -4.38 18.56
CA GLY A 275 13.54 -3.19 18.90
C GLY A 275 13.23 -2.67 20.31
N MET A 276 11.94 -2.52 20.66
CA MET A 276 11.51 -2.10 22.00
C MET A 276 11.95 -3.05 23.11
N ALA A 277 12.00 -4.35 22.82
CA ALA A 277 12.51 -5.37 23.74
C ALA A 277 14.04 -5.42 23.84
N GLY A 278 14.75 -4.65 23.01
CA GLY A 278 16.21 -4.62 22.97
C GLY A 278 16.87 -5.88 22.37
N TYR A 279 16.11 -6.68 21.62
CA TYR A 279 16.63 -7.89 20.98
C TYR A 279 17.43 -7.60 19.71
N VAL A 280 17.11 -6.49 19.05
CA VAL A 280 17.75 -6.04 17.82
C VAL A 280 17.95 -4.52 17.84
N ASP A 281 18.92 -4.03 17.06
CA ASP A 281 19.00 -2.62 16.69
C ASP A 281 17.92 -2.34 15.63
N GLU A 282 16.87 -1.62 16.01
CA GLU A 282 15.72 -1.31 15.15
C GLU A 282 16.16 -0.62 13.87
N ALA A 283 17.01 0.41 13.97
CA ALA A 283 17.45 1.18 12.81
C ALA A 283 18.26 0.34 11.82
N ALA A 284 19.16 -0.51 12.33
CA ALA A 284 19.94 -1.42 11.50
C ALA A 284 19.03 -2.44 10.80
N LEU A 285 18.07 -3.03 11.53
CA LEU A 285 17.14 -4.02 10.97
C LEU A 285 16.20 -3.41 9.93
N VAL A 286 15.71 -2.18 10.14
CA VAL A 286 14.89 -1.45 9.17
C VAL A 286 15.69 -1.20 7.88
N CYS A 287 16.93 -0.74 7.98
CA CYS A 287 17.81 -0.54 6.84
C CYS A 287 18.08 -1.85 6.09
N GLU A 288 18.43 -2.92 6.79
CA GLU A 288 18.73 -4.22 6.18
C GLU A 288 17.50 -4.81 5.50
N SER A 289 16.33 -4.73 6.13
CA SER A 289 15.06 -5.19 5.55
C SER A 289 14.72 -4.46 4.25
N ALA A 290 14.91 -3.14 4.19
CA ALA A 290 14.73 -2.38 2.96
C ALA A 290 15.71 -2.84 1.88
N VAL A 291 17.01 -2.99 2.20
CA VAL A 291 18.00 -3.51 1.23
C VAL A 291 17.61 -4.87 0.69
N CYS A 292 17.10 -5.78 1.55
CA CYS A 292 16.66 -7.11 1.11
C CYS A 292 15.54 -7.04 0.06
N MET A 293 14.55 -6.16 0.27
CA MET A 293 13.45 -5.97 -0.67
C MET A 293 13.91 -5.37 -2.01
N TYR A 294 14.73 -4.30 -1.98
CA TYR A 294 15.29 -3.72 -3.21
C TYR A 294 16.22 -4.68 -3.94
N ARG A 295 17.05 -5.43 -3.22
CA ARG A 295 17.95 -6.45 -3.81
C ARG A 295 17.18 -7.59 -4.46
N ALA A 296 15.99 -7.93 -3.92
CA ALA A 296 15.11 -8.92 -4.52
C ALA A 296 14.37 -8.40 -5.76
N GLY A 297 14.43 -7.09 -6.06
CA GLY A 297 13.89 -6.53 -7.30
C GLY A 297 12.81 -5.47 -7.14
N ALA A 298 12.54 -4.98 -5.92
CA ALA A 298 11.64 -3.85 -5.75
C ALA A 298 12.20 -2.58 -6.40
N ASP A 299 11.36 -1.88 -7.14
CA ASP A 299 11.62 -0.51 -7.63
C ASP A 299 11.00 0.53 -6.68
N LEU A 300 9.90 0.17 -6.02
CA LEU A 300 9.17 1.01 -5.05
C LEU A 300 8.95 0.24 -3.75
N LEU A 301 9.05 0.93 -2.62
CA LEU A 301 8.81 0.34 -1.30
C LEU A 301 7.72 1.10 -0.56
N ILE A 302 6.59 0.42 -0.32
CA ILE A 302 5.54 0.88 0.57
C ILE A 302 5.88 0.42 1.97
N THR A 303 6.08 1.37 2.89
CA THR A 303 6.50 1.03 4.26
C THR A 303 6.10 2.11 5.26
N TYR A 304 5.71 1.67 6.45
CA TYR A 304 5.47 2.55 7.60
C TYR A 304 6.76 3.17 8.16
N PHE A 305 7.93 2.66 7.77
CA PHE A 305 9.25 3.25 8.08
C PHE A 305 9.75 4.23 7.02
N ALA A 306 8.90 4.72 6.13
CA ALA A 306 9.34 5.59 5.03
C ALA A 306 10.06 6.85 5.52
N LYS A 307 9.57 7.48 6.60
CA LYS A 307 10.16 8.65 7.22
C LYS A 307 11.54 8.36 7.81
N GLU A 308 11.64 7.29 8.58
CA GLU A 308 12.90 6.83 9.19
C GLU A 308 13.92 6.43 8.13
N LEU A 309 13.51 5.67 7.11
CA LEU A 309 14.39 5.29 5.99
C LEU A 309 14.91 6.51 5.23
N ALA A 310 14.05 7.48 4.92
CA ALA A 310 14.46 8.72 4.28
C ALA A 310 15.50 9.48 5.12
N GLN A 311 15.34 9.50 6.45
CA GLN A 311 16.32 10.07 7.36
C GLN A 311 17.62 9.27 7.36
N TYR A 312 17.58 7.93 7.39
CA TYR A 312 18.75 7.07 7.36
C TYR A 312 19.53 7.18 6.03
N ILE A 313 18.83 7.46 4.93
CA ILE A 313 19.46 7.79 3.63
C ILE A 313 20.24 9.11 3.75
N LYS A 314 19.65 10.18 4.31
CA LYS A 314 20.31 11.46 4.55
C LYS A 314 21.55 11.33 5.45
N GLU A 315 21.49 10.45 6.43
CA GLU A 315 22.60 10.16 7.36
C GLU A 315 23.69 9.26 6.74
N GLY A 316 23.50 8.74 5.53
CA GLY A 316 24.43 7.83 4.87
C GLY A 316 24.51 6.43 5.47
N ARG A 317 23.52 6.02 6.27
CA ARG A 317 23.43 4.65 6.82
C ARG A 317 23.03 3.64 5.76
N ILE A 318 22.20 4.08 4.80
CA ILE A 318 21.67 3.31 3.69
C ILE A 318 21.60 4.22 2.45
N GLY A 319 21.66 3.65 1.24
CA GLY A 319 21.58 4.43 -0.01
C GLY A 319 22.64 4.03 -1.02
#